data_1399dfb444576a05bd101d18467c5dfd
#
_entry.id   1399dfb444576a05bd101d18467c5dfd
#
_cell.length_a   1.000
_cell.length_b   1.000
_cell.length_c   1.000
_cell.angle_alpha   90.00
_cell.angle_beta   90.00
_cell.angle_gamma   90.00
#
_symmetry.space_group_name_H-M   'P 1'
#
loop_
_entity.id
_entity.type
_entity.pdbx_description
1 polymer ?
#
loop_
_entity_poly.entity_id
_entity_poly.type
_entity_poly.pdbx_seq_one_letter_code
_entity_poly.pdbx_strand_id
1 'polypeptide(L)' 'FAISLYKEYRGQGIGSQLMVKMLKLLKWQGYERVSLEVQKENYAVKIYKNVGFKTVDENAEEYIMVCEL' A
#
# COMPACT_ATOMS: atom_id res chain seq x y z
N PHE A 1 3.46 7.60 8.29
CA PHE A 1 2.94 8.93 8.01
C PHE A 1 2.20 8.98 6.68
N ALA A 2 2.75 8.55 5.62
CA ALA A 2 2.04 8.45 4.36
C ALA A 2 0.87 7.46 4.44
N ILE A 3 0.89 6.57 5.37
CA ILE A 3 -0.09 5.52 5.50
C ILE A 3 -1.48 6.02 5.92
N SER A 4 -1.55 7.10 6.70
CA SER A 4 -2.87 7.59 7.11
C SER A 4 -3.64 8.17 5.93
N LEU A 5 -2.96 8.85 5.04
CA LEU A 5 -3.59 9.34 3.81
C LEU A 5 -4.03 8.16 2.94
N TYR A 6 -3.21 7.14 2.86
CA TYR A 6 -3.52 5.95 2.08
C TYR A 6 -4.74 5.22 2.62
N LYS A 7 -4.90 5.15 3.93
CA LYS A 7 -6.04 4.48 4.55
C LYS A 7 -7.38 5.07 4.13
N GLU A 8 -7.43 6.36 3.87
CA GLU A 8 -8.66 7.01 3.45
C GLU A 8 -9.20 6.47 2.14
N TYR A 9 -8.35 5.90 1.32
CA TYR A 9 -8.73 5.38 0.00
C TYR A 9 -8.94 3.88 -0.01
N ARG A 10 -8.45 3.16 0.97
CA ARG A 10 -8.40 1.70 0.94
C ARG A 10 -9.75 1.01 0.89
N GLY A 11 -10.76 1.58 1.49
CA GLY A 11 -12.08 0.98 1.54
C GLY A 11 -12.98 1.32 0.37
N GLN A 12 -12.44 1.98 -0.66
CA GLN A 12 -13.25 2.52 -1.74
C GLN A 12 -13.11 1.79 -3.06
N GLY A 13 -12.62 0.54 -3.02
CA GLY A 13 -12.45 -0.23 -4.25
C GLY A 13 -11.42 0.33 -5.20
N ILE A 14 -10.35 0.86 -4.65
CA ILE A 14 -9.29 1.50 -5.43
C ILE A 14 -8.58 0.47 -6.31
N GLY A 15 -8.56 0.72 -7.62
CA GLY A 15 -7.81 -0.10 -8.55
C GLY A 15 -6.33 0.25 -8.56
N SER A 16 -5.54 -0.62 -9.20
CA SER A 16 -4.09 -0.45 -9.24
C SER A 16 -3.66 0.86 -9.90
N GLN A 17 -4.40 1.34 -10.89
CA GLN A 17 -4.08 2.59 -11.57
C GLN A 17 -4.13 3.79 -10.64
N LEU A 18 -5.17 3.87 -9.82
CA LEU A 18 -5.30 4.97 -8.88
C LEU A 18 -4.21 4.89 -7.81
N MET A 19 -3.89 3.68 -7.38
CA MET A 19 -2.82 3.47 -6.42
C MET A 19 -1.47 3.92 -6.96
N VAL A 20 -1.17 3.61 -8.20
CA VAL A 20 0.08 4.04 -8.84
C VAL A 20 0.15 5.57 -8.88
N LYS A 21 -0.95 6.23 -9.21
CA LYS A 21 -0.99 7.70 -9.22
C LYS A 21 -0.73 8.27 -7.83
N MET A 22 -1.33 7.68 -6.82
CA MET A 22 -1.14 8.11 -5.43
C MET A 22 0.31 7.95 -4.99
N LEU A 23 0.92 6.83 -5.33
CA LEU A 23 2.32 6.58 -4.98
C LEU A 23 3.25 7.58 -5.68
N LYS A 24 2.98 7.92 -6.93
CA LYS A 24 3.74 8.95 -7.65
C LYS A 24 3.62 10.30 -6.98
N LEU A 25 2.41 10.65 -6.53
CA LEU A 25 2.19 11.91 -5.83
C LEU A 25 2.98 11.95 -4.53
N LEU A 26 2.95 10.87 -3.76
CA LEU A 26 3.69 10.79 -2.51
C LEU A 26 5.19 10.92 -2.74
N LYS A 27 5.69 10.27 -3.78
CA LYS A 27 7.11 10.41 -4.15
C LYS A 27 7.45 11.86 -4.48
N TRP A 28 6.59 12.48 -5.26
CA TRP A 28 6.78 13.88 -5.64
C TRP A 28 6.79 14.80 -4.42
N GLN A 29 6.02 14.46 -3.38
CA GLN A 29 5.96 15.22 -2.14
C GLN A 29 7.16 14.97 -1.22
N GLY A 30 8.06 14.07 -1.59
CA GLY A 30 9.28 13.83 -0.84
C GLY A 30 9.27 12.60 0.06
N TYR A 31 8.20 11.82 0.05
CA TYR A 31 8.18 10.57 0.81
C TYR A 31 9.08 9.53 0.15
N GLU A 32 9.76 8.74 0.96
CA GLU A 32 10.69 7.74 0.46
C GLU A 32 10.07 6.36 0.40
N ARG A 33 9.06 6.09 1.22
CA ARG A 33 8.39 4.79 1.27
C ARG A 33 7.01 4.91 1.86
N VAL A 34 6.18 3.92 1.55
CA VAL A 34 4.84 3.79 2.09
C VAL A 34 4.72 2.40 2.71
N SER A 35 4.20 2.32 3.91
CA SER A 35 3.95 1.05 4.56
C SER A 35 2.46 0.89 4.89
N LEU A 36 2.01 -0.34 4.93
CA LEU A 36 0.62 -0.65 5.27
C LEU A 36 0.53 -2.01 5.94
N GLU A 37 -0.58 -2.21 6.64
CA GLU A 37 -0.96 -3.53 7.16
C GLU A 37 -2.21 -3.97 6.42
N VAL A 38 -2.27 -5.24 6.03
CA VAL A 38 -3.39 -5.77 5.28
C VAL A 38 -3.66 -7.20 5.73
N GLN A 39 -4.93 -7.54 5.86
CA GLN A 39 -5.31 -8.91 6.21
C GLN A 39 -4.88 -9.88 5.10
N LYS A 40 -4.34 -11.03 5.50
CA LYS A 40 -3.76 -12.01 4.56
C LYS A 40 -4.75 -12.50 3.51
N GLU A 41 -6.01 -12.60 3.87
CA GLU A 41 -7.06 -13.07 2.95
C GLU A 41 -7.67 -11.94 2.11
N ASN A 42 -7.25 -10.70 2.31
CA ASN A 42 -7.76 -9.59 1.53
C ASN A 42 -7.22 -9.68 0.10
N TYR A 43 -8.11 -9.65 -0.89
CA TYR A 43 -7.70 -9.73 -2.28
C TYR A 43 -6.79 -8.56 -2.70
N ALA A 44 -6.85 -7.45 -1.99
CA ALA A 44 -6.03 -6.29 -2.29
C ALA A 44 -4.52 -6.56 -2.13
N VAL A 45 -4.15 -7.64 -1.43
CA VAL A 45 -2.75 -8.07 -1.33
C VAL A 45 -2.13 -8.21 -2.73
N LYS A 46 -2.87 -8.78 -3.66
CA LYS A 46 -2.39 -8.96 -5.04
C LYS A 46 -2.18 -7.60 -5.73
N ILE A 47 -3.08 -6.66 -5.49
CA ILE A 47 -2.96 -5.31 -6.05
C ILE A 47 -1.71 -4.64 -5.50
N TYR A 48 -1.49 -4.73 -4.20
CA TYR A 48 -0.32 -4.13 -3.57
C TYR A 48 0.97 -4.71 -4.14
N LYS A 49 1.05 -6.02 -4.28
CA LYS A 49 2.23 -6.65 -4.86
C LYS A 49 2.47 -6.19 -6.30
N ASN A 50 1.40 -6.07 -7.07
CA ASN A 50 1.51 -5.65 -8.48
C ASN A 50 2.02 -4.23 -8.62
N VAL A 51 1.72 -3.35 -7.68
CA VAL A 51 2.19 -1.97 -7.76
C VAL A 51 3.53 -1.74 -7.09
N GLY A 52 4.13 -2.77 -6.50
CA GLY A 52 5.48 -2.68 -5.97
C GLY A 52 5.63 -2.85 -4.47
N PHE A 53 4.56 -3.16 -3.75
CA PHE A 53 4.67 -3.45 -2.32
C PHE A 53 5.26 -4.84 -2.10
N LYS A 54 6.10 -4.95 -1.07
CA LYS A 54 6.70 -6.22 -0.65
C LYS A 54 6.36 -6.48 0.80
N THR A 55 6.08 -7.72 1.12
CA THR A 55 5.85 -8.13 2.50
C THR A 55 7.19 -8.12 3.23
N VAL A 56 7.26 -7.34 4.30
CA VAL A 56 8.49 -7.24 5.11
C VAL A 56 8.33 -7.90 6.47
N ASP A 57 7.08 -8.12 6.91
CA ASP A 57 6.80 -8.79 8.16
C ASP A 57 5.37 -9.33 8.12
N GLU A 58 5.02 -10.17 9.06
CA GLU A 58 3.66 -10.68 9.18
C GLU A 58 3.37 -11.13 10.60
N ASN A 59 2.10 -11.16 10.93
CA ASN A 59 1.63 -11.81 12.14
C ASN A 59 0.60 -12.88 11.74
N ALA A 60 -0.18 -13.38 12.69
CA ALA A 60 -1.13 -14.46 12.40
C ALA A 60 -2.18 -14.08 11.36
N GLU A 61 -2.56 -12.80 11.31
CA GLU A 61 -3.70 -12.35 10.53
C GLU A 61 -3.34 -11.39 9.40
N GLU A 62 -2.20 -10.71 9.49
CA GLU A 62 -1.88 -9.59 8.59
C GLU A 62 -0.48 -9.68 8.03
N TYR A 63 -0.30 -9.10 6.85
CA TYR A 63 1.00 -8.77 6.29
C TYR A 63 1.31 -7.31 6.56
N ILE A 64 2.58 -7.02 6.85
CA ILE A 64 3.09 -5.66 6.85
C ILE A 64 3.86 -5.51 5.54
N MET A 65 3.42 -4.57 4.71
CA MET A 65 3.97 -4.40 3.38
C MET A 65 4.55 -3.01 3.20
N VAL A 66 5.61 -2.92 2.41
CA VAL A 66 6.32 -1.66 2.15
C VAL A 66 6.55 -1.51 0.67
N CYS A 67 6.36 -0.30 0.17
CA CYS A 67 6.71 0.08 -1.18
C CYS A 67 7.76 1.19 -1.12
N GLU A 68 8.89 0.95 -1.75
CA GLU A 68 9.94 1.98 -1.89
C GLU A 68 9.56 2.90 -3.04
N LEU A 69 9.60 4.17 -2.79
CA LEU A 69 9.30 5.18 -3.79
C LEU A 69 10.59 5.72 -4.43
#